data_0a47e2124ca298eb7b63c408cfc1b8fc
#
_entry.id   0a47e2124ca298eb7b63c408cfc1b8fc
#
_cell.length_a   1.000
_cell.length_b   1.000
_cell.length_c   1.000
_cell.angle_alpha   90.00
_cell.angle_beta   90.00
_cell.angle_gamma   90.00
#
_symmetry.space_group_name_H-M   'P 1'
#
loop_
_entity.id
_entity.type
_entity.pdbx_description
1 polymer ?
#
loop_
_entity_poly.entity_id
_entity_poly.type
_entity_poly.pdbx_seq_one_letter_code
_entity_poly.pdbx_strand_id
1 'polypeptide(L)'
;MYFKAAPQAFSMLLTGAGKTTLLNYILTEQHSKRVAVILNEFGEGSALEKSLAVSQGGELYEEWLELRNGCLCCSVKDNGLKAIENLMQKKGKFDYILLETTGLADPGAVASMFWVDAELGSDIYLDGIVTIVDSKYGLKHLTEEKPDGLINEATRQVALADIILINKTDLVPEEDVKKLRTTIRSINGVGQILETQRSRVDLSNVLDLHAFDSLSGISLQKKLQHVPGTQPHLDQSIVTITFEVPGNAKEEQLNVFIQNLLWEKTVRNKDNQCMEVIRLKGLVSIKDKPQQVIVQGVHELYDLEETPVSWKDDTERTNRLVFIGRNLDKDLLKQLFIATVTETEKQWTTHFKEDQVRT
;
A
#
# COMPACT_ATOMS: atom_id res chain seq x y z
N MET A 1 32.70 13.75 -9.87
CA MET A 1 31.27 14.04 -10.02
C MET A 1 30.53 12.72 -10.01
N TYR A 2 30.12 12.23 -8.84
CA TYR A 2 29.41 10.96 -8.72
C TYR A 2 27.96 11.22 -9.08
N PHE A 3 27.52 10.77 -10.25
CA PHE A 3 26.09 10.64 -10.54
C PHE A 3 25.54 9.57 -9.60
N LYS A 4 24.87 10.01 -8.56
CA LYS A 4 24.00 9.15 -7.77
C LYS A 4 22.90 8.72 -8.73
N ALA A 5 22.89 7.45 -9.16
CA ALA A 5 21.81 6.93 -9.97
C ALA A 5 20.50 7.19 -9.19
N ALA A 6 19.52 7.82 -9.83
CA ALA A 6 18.24 8.04 -9.20
C ALA A 6 17.67 6.69 -8.74
N PRO A 7 17.12 6.60 -7.52
CA PRO A 7 16.50 5.37 -7.04
C PRO A 7 15.41 4.95 -8.03
N GLN A 8 15.38 3.66 -8.37
CA GLN A 8 14.46 3.13 -9.37
C GLN A 8 13.11 2.91 -8.71
N ALA A 9 12.09 3.59 -9.22
CA ALA A 9 10.73 3.50 -8.72
C ALA A 9 10.11 2.14 -9.07
N PHE A 10 9.29 1.60 -8.16
CA PHE A 10 8.62 0.34 -8.30
C PHE A 10 7.11 0.50 -8.09
N SER A 11 6.31 -0.09 -8.98
CA SER A 11 4.85 -0.08 -8.89
C SER A 11 4.29 -1.49 -9.08
N MET A 12 3.24 -1.84 -8.34
CA MET A 12 2.61 -3.14 -8.37
C MET A 12 1.24 -3.08 -9.04
N LEU A 13 0.96 -4.05 -9.91
CA LEU A 13 -0.31 -4.18 -10.62
C LEU A 13 -1.05 -5.45 -10.20
N LEU A 14 -2.31 -5.36 -9.83
CA LEU A 14 -3.07 -6.47 -9.28
C LEU A 14 -4.34 -6.81 -10.09
N THR A 15 -4.57 -8.12 -10.25
CA THR A 15 -5.75 -8.90 -10.67
C THR A 15 -6.44 -8.68 -12.02
N GLY A 16 -6.63 -9.79 -12.73
CA GLY A 16 -7.56 -10.24 -13.81
C GLY A 16 -8.40 -9.25 -14.64
N ALA A 17 -8.51 -8.02 -14.25
CA ALA A 17 -9.41 -7.01 -14.80
C ALA A 17 -8.84 -6.19 -15.97
N GLY A 18 -7.69 -6.57 -16.53
CA GLY A 18 -7.02 -5.85 -17.61
C GLY A 18 -5.56 -5.49 -17.31
N LYS A 19 -4.89 -6.24 -16.43
CA LYS A 19 -3.48 -6.06 -16.08
C LYS A 19 -2.55 -6.06 -17.27
N THR A 20 -2.58 -7.14 -18.04
CA THR A 20 -1.75 -7.28 -19.24
C THR A 20 -2.04 -6.18 -20.26
N THR A 21 -3.30 -5.71 -20.30
CA THR A 21 -3.68 -4.58 -21.16
C THR A 21 -3.02 -3.28 -20.68
N LEU A 22 -3.01 -3.02 -19.36
CA LEU A 22 -2.32 -1.86 -18.80
C LEU A 22 -0.81 -1.95 -18.99
N LEU A 23 -0.21 -3.12 -18.74
CA LEU A 23 1.22 -3.34 -18.98
C LEU A 23 1.60 -3.06 -20.43
N ASN A 24 0.88 -3.63 -21.37
CA ASN A 24 1.12 -3.39 -22.80
C ASN A 24 0.93 -1.91 -23.14
N TYR A 25 -0.09 -1.25 -22.57
CA TYR A 25 -0.30 0.17 -22.76
C TYR A 25 0.89 1.00 -22.25
N ILE A 26 1.36 0.74 -21.03
CA ILE A 26 2.55 1.43 -20.48
C ILE A 26 3.79 1.17 -21.34
N LEU A 27 4.00 -0.06 -21.79
CA LEU A 27 5.19 -0.44 -22.59
C LEU A 27 5.17 0.13 -24.00
N THR A 28 4.00 0.37 -24.57
CA THR A 28 3.84 0.83 -25.97
C THR A 28 3.64 2.33 -26.10
N GLU A 29 3.17 3.00 -25.04
CA GLU A 29 3.03 4.46 -25.05
C GLU A 29 4.42 5.14 -25.01
N GLN A 30 4.51 6.29 -25.67
CA GLN A 30 5.75 7.07 -25.68
C GLN A 30 5.94 7.79 -24.34
N HIS A 31 6.89 7.33 -23.56
CA HIS A 31 7.38 7.99 -22.36
C HIS A 31 8.91 7.91 -22.29
N SER A 32 9.50 8.73 -21.43
CA SER A 32 10.96 8.81 -21.31
C SER A 32 11.59 7.71 -20.46
N LYS A 33 10.79 6.82 -19.86
CA LYS A 33 11.26 5.80 -18.93
C LYS A 33 11.59 4.48 -19.62
N ARG A 34 12.67 3.87 -19.20
CA ARG A 34 13.00 2.50 -19.53
C ARG A 34 12.39 1.59 -18.47
N VAL A 35 11.37 0.85 -18.85
CA VAL A 35 10.56 0.05 -17.92
C VAL A 35 10.97 -1.41 -18.01
N ALA A 36 11.32 -1.99 -16.87
CA ALA A 36 11.46 -3.43 -16.69
C ALA A 36 10.18 -4.01 -16.12
N VAL A 37 9.75 -5.17 -16.59
CA VAL A 37 8.55 -5.86 -16.10
C VAL A 37 8.91 -7.21 -15.53
N ILE A 38 8.45 -7.49 -14.31
CA ILE A 38 8.51 -8.81 -13.69
C ILE A 38 7.08 -9.36 -13.71
N LEU A 39 6.88 -10.45 -14.47
CA LEU A 39 5.61 -11.17 -14.50
C LEU A 39 5.66 -12.32 -13.49
N ASN A 40 4.70 -12.36 -12.59
CA ASN A 40 4.55 -13.43 -11.62
C ASN A 40 3.32 -14.25 -11.96
N GLU A 41 3.43 -15.17 -12.91
CA GLU A 41 2.40 -16.17 -13.22
C GLU A 41 2.57 -17.39 -12.32
N PHE A 42 1.77 -17.45 -11.25
CA PHE A 42 1.61 -18.66 -10.45
C PHE A 42 0.57 -19.58 -11.13
N GLY A 43 1.04 -20.56 -11.88
CA GLY A 43 0.22 -21.64 -12.41
C GLY A 43 0.94 -22.97 -12.23
N GLU A 44 0.24 -23.98 -11.69
CA GLU A 44 0.74 -25.36 -11.66
C GLU A 44 1.05 -25.80 -13.10
N GLY A 45 2.33 -25.99 -13.41
CA GLY A 45 2.76 -26.70 -14.62
C GLY A 45 3.65 -25.98 -15.63
N SER A 46 4.04 -24.73 -15.45
CA SER A 46 5.06 -24.13 -16.30
C SER A 46 6.23 -23.60 -15.48
N ALA A 47 7.33 -24.35 -15.51
CA ALA A 47 8.62 -23.95 -14.94
C ALA A 47 9.32 -22.86 -15.80
N LEU A 48 8.55 -21.94 -16.36
CA LEU A 48 9.01 -20.83 -17.19
C LEU A 48 8.54 -19.54 -16.55
N GLU A 49 9.28 -19.08 -15.56
CA GLU A 49 9.23 -17.68 -15.14
C GLU A 49 9.72 -16.84 -16.32
N LYS A 50 8.78 -16.41 -17.12
CA LYS A 50 8.98 -15.46 -18.21
C LYS A 50 8.87 -14.08 -17.57
N SER A 51 9.89 -13.23 -17.48
CA SER A 51 10.34 -12.42 -18.56
C SER A 51 10.81 -11.05 -18.11
N LEU A 52 11.63 -10.50 -18.86
CA LEU A 52 11.97 -9.09 -18.82
C LEU A 52 11.59 -8.48 -20.18
N ALA A 53 10.61 -7.60 -20.19
CA ALA A 53 10.45 -6.68 -21.30
C ALA A 53 11.05 -5.34 -20.89
N VAL A 54 12.04 -4.83 -21.62
CA VAL A 54 12.54 -3.48 -21.45
C VAL A 54 12.06 -2.66 -22.63
N SER A 55 11.26 -1.64 -22.40
CA SER A 55 10.85 -0.70 -23.43
C SER A 55 11.75 0.52 -23.41
N GLN A 56 12.30 0.88 -24.56
CA GLN A 56 13.02 2.13 -24.76
C GLN A 56 12.51 2.78 -26.04
N GLY A 57 11.85 3.91 -25.90
CA GLY A 57 11.37 4.69 -27.06
C GLY A 57 10.35 3.98 -27.95
N GLY A 58 9.59 3.00 -27.41
CA GLY A 58 8.64 2.19 -28.16
C GLY A 58 9.22 0.92 -28.79
N GLU A 59 10.50 0.68 -28.66
CA GLU A 59 11.10 -0.61 -29.05
C GLU A 59 11.16 -1.53 -27.84
N LEU A 60 10.55 -2.70 -27.95
CA LEU A 60 10.57 -3.77 -26.95
C LEU A 60 11.85 -4.60 -27.12
N TYR A 61 12.74 -4.53 -26.14
CA TYR A 61 13.85 -5.47 -26.01
C TYR A 61 13.41 -6.60 -25.08
N GLU A 62 13.06 -7.74 -25.62
CA GLU A 62 12.80 -8.94 -24.84
C GLU A 62 14.13 -9.59 -24.45
N GLU A 63 14.57 -9.40 -23.23
CA GLU A 63 15.68 -10.16 -22.64
C GLU A 63 15.09 -11.13 -21.62
N TRP A 64 15.07 -12.41 -21.96
CA TRP A 64 14.54 -13.47 -21.10
C TRP A 64 15.49 -13.75 -19.95
N LEU A 65 15.03 -13.55 -18.71
CA LEU A 65 15.70 -14.08 -17.53
C LEU A 65 15.08 -15.43 -17.19
N GLU A 66 15.79 -16.51 -17.48
CA GLU A 66 15.47 -17.83 -16.92
C GLU A 66 15.84 -17.80 -15.43
N LEU A 67 14.86 -17.69 -14.57
CA LEU A 67 15.02 -17.98 -13.15
C LEU A 67 15.01 -19.50 -12.99
N ARG A 68 16.20 -20.10 -13.00
CA ARG A 68 16.36 -21.55 -12.79
C ARG A 68 16.12 -21.89 -11.32
N ASN A 69 15.09 -22.71 -11.09
CA ASN A 69 14.89 -23.60 -9.95
C ASN A 69 14.58 -23.00 -8.58
N GLY A 70 13.34 -23.09 -8.20
CA GLY A 70 12.95 -23.18 -6.80
C GLY A 70 11.60 -23.86 -6.68
N CYS A 71 11.56 -24.97 -5.93
CA CYS A 71 10.28 -25.60 -5.57
C CYS A 71 9.30 -24.58 -5.01
N LEU A 72 8.09 -24.63 -5.51
CA LEU A 72 6.93 -23.78 -5.18
C LEU A 72 6.48 -23.81 -3.70
N CYS A 73 7.25 -24.40 -2.80
CA CYS A 73 6.91 -24.50 -1.38
C CYS A 73 7.58 -23.45 -0.49
N CYS A 74 8.50 -22.63 -1.02
CA CYS A 74 9.18 -21.62 -0.22
C CYS A 74 8.82 -20.25 -0.76
N SER A 75 7.96 -19.61 -0.04
CA SER A 75 7.48 -18.21 -0.06
C SER A 75 7.71 -17.38 -1.33
N VAL A 76 6.64 -16.75 -1.80
CA VAL A 76 6.60 -15.68 -2.82
C VAL A 76 7.69 -14.61 -2.59
N LYS A 77 8.09 -14.39 -1.34
CA LYS A 77 9.14 -13.46 -0.93
C LYS A 77 10.50 -13.81 -1.54
N ASP A 78 10.93 -15.07 -1.46
CA ASP A 78 12.30 -15.46 -1.84
C ASP A 78 12.51 -15.42 -3.37
N ASN A 79 11.48 -15.76 -4.14
CA ASN A 79 11.57 -15.74 -5.59
C ASN A 79 11.46 -14.31 -6.16
N GLY A 80 10.58 -13.49 -5.58
CA GLY A 80 10.46 -12.07 -5.93
C GLY A 80 11.74 -11.30 -5.63
N LEU A 81 12.33 -11.53 -4.46
CA LEU A 81 13.59 -10.90 -4.06
C LEU A 81 14.73 -11.26 -5.04
N LYS A 82 14.90 -12.56 -5.34
CA LYS A 82 15.91 -13.02 -6.31
C LYS A 82 15.70 -12.44 -7.71
N ALA A 83 14.46 -12.29 -8.16
CA ALA A 83 14.16 -11.68 -9.44
C ALA A 83 14.60 -10.21 -9.45
N ILE A 84 14.32 -9.48 -8.37
CA ILE A 84 14.74 -8.08 -8.22
C ILE A 84 16.26 -7.97 -8.11
N GLU A 85 16.94 -8.81 -7.32
CA GLU A 85 18.39 -8.84 -7.21
C GLU A 85 19.05 -9.10 -8.57
N ASN A 86 18.55 -10.05 -9.35
CA ASN A 86 19.05 -10.33 -10.71
C ASN A 86 18.85 -9.13 -11.65
N LEU A 87 17.74 -8.41 -11.52
CA LEU A 87 17.52 -7.16 -12.22
C LEU A 87 18.53 -6.11 -11.82
N MET A 88 18.84 -5.99 -10.53
CA MET A 88 19.79 -4.99 -10.03
C MET A 88 21.21 -5.21 -10.52
N GLN A 89 21.59 -6.45 -10.89
CA GLN A 89 22.86 -6.69 -11.59
C GLN A 89 22.92 -5.98 -12.96
N LYS A 90 21.75 -5.61 -13.52
CA LYS A 90 21.62 -4.84 -14.78
C LYS A 90 21.30 -3.37 -14.53
N LYS A 91 21.62 -2.86 -13.33
CA LYS A 91 21.45 -1.45 -12.94
C LYS A 91 21.95 -0.50 -14.04
N GLY A 92 21.14 0.52 -14.35
CA GLY A 92 21.44 1.49 -15.41
C GLY A 92 20.84 1.14 -16.78
N LYS A 93 20.25 -0.05 -16.99
CA LYS A 93 19.50 -0.39 -18.20
C LYS A 93 18.02 0.01 -18.12
N PHE A 94 17.48 0.24 -16.94
CA PHE A 94 16.08 0.62 -16.70
C PHE A 94 15.97 1.69 -15.60
N ASP A 95 14.89 2.42 -15.62
CA ASP A 95 14.59 3.52 -14.70
C ASP A 95 13.41 3.17 -13.80
N TYR A 96 12.60 2.20 -14.22
CA TYR A 96 11.35 1.83 -13.55
C TYR A 96 11.12 0.32 -13.63
N ILE A 97 10.62 -0.28 -12.55
CA ILE A 97 10.25 -1.69 -12.51
C ILE A 97 8.75 -1.80 -12.29
N LEU A 98 8.07 -2.57 -13.13
CA LEU A 98 6.69 -2.99 -12.90
C LEU A 98 6.66 -4.44 -12.46
N LEU A 99 6.11 -4.72 -11.30
CA LEU A 99 5.85 -6.08 -10.85
C LEU A 99 4.36 -6.42 -11.04
N GLU A 100 4.08 -7.38 -11.88
CA GLU A 100 2.75 -7.96 -11.97
C GLU A 100 2.61 -9.09 -10.96
N THR A 101 1.61 -9.02 -10.08
CA THR A 101 1.26 -10.11 -9.19
C THR A 101 -0.05 -10.75 -9.64
N THR A 102 -0.20 -12.06 -9.39
CA THR A 102 -1.48 -12.75 -9.65
C THR A 102 -2.55 -12.29 -8.66
N GLY A 103 -3.81 -12.52 -9.00
CA GLY A 103 -4.95 -12.16 -8.17
C GLY A 103 -4.99 -12.81 -6.79
N LEU A 104 -4.11 -13.78 -6.52
CA LEU A 104 -4.00 -14.49 -5.25
C LEU A 104 -2.81 -14.01 -4.39
N ALA A 105 -1.92 -13.19 -4.94
CA ALA A 105 -0.76 -12.71 -4.20
C ALA A 105 -1.14 -11.58 -3.25
N ASP A 106 -0.56 -11.59 -2.06
CA ASP A 106 -0.65 -10.50 -1.10
C ASP A 106 0.35 -9.40 -1.48
N PRO A 107 -0.12 -8.23 -1.94
CA PRO A 107 0.78 -7.13 -2.32
C PRO A 107 1.59 -6.59 -1.13
N GLY A 108 1.07 -6.72 0.08
CA GLY A 108 1.79 -6.32 1.28
C GLY A 108 3.04 -7.16 1.51
N ALA A 109 2.98 -8.46 1.20
CA ALA A 109 4.15 -9.34 1.29
C ALA A 109 5.25 -8.90 0.32
N VAL A 110 4.90 -8.42 -0.88
CA VAL A 110 5.87 -7.90 -1.84
C VAL A 110 6.36 -6.51 -1.45
N ALA A 111 5.47 -5.61 -1.03
CA ALA A 111 5.85 -4.30 -0.51
C ALA A 111 6.86 -4.43 0.64
N SER A 112 6.70 -5.44 1.49
CA SER A 112 7.59 -5.68 2.63
C SER A 112 9.04 -5.97 2.25
N MET A 113 9.30 -6.50 1.07
CA MET A 113 10.68 -6.79 0.62
C MET A 113 11.53 -5.51 0.54
N PHE A 114 10.90 -4.37 0.19
CA PHE A 114 11.61 -3.09 0.04
C PHE A 114 11.96 -2.43 1.36
N TRP A 115 11.36 -2.87 2.48
CA TRP A 115 11.70 -2.37 3.82
C TRP A 115 12.64 -3.28 4.60
N VAL A 116 12.68 -4.58 4.27
CA VAL A 116 13.45 -5.56 5.04
C VAL A 116 14.91 -5.62 4.57
N ASP A 117 15.17 -5.36 3.31
CA ASP A 117 16.52 -5.43 2.74
C ASP A 117 17.12 -4.04 2.56
N ALA A 118 18.04 -3.68 3.46
CA ALA A 118 18.71 -2.38 3.43
C ALA A 118 19.60 -2.19 2.19
N GLU A 119 20.14 -3.26 1.60
CA GLU A 119 20.94 -3.17 0.37
C GLU A 119 20.02 -2.93 -0.82
N LEU A 120 18.92 -3.65 -0.89
CA LEU A 120 17.90 -3.46 -1.92
C LEU A 120 17.24 -2.08 -1.80
N GLY A 121 16.83 -1.68 -0.60
CA GLY A 121 16.21 -0.39 -0.32
C GLY A 121 17.09 0.83 -0.56
N SER A 122 18.43 0.65 -0.68
CA SER A 122 19.34 1.75 -1.02
C SER A 122 19.25 2.16 -2.50
N ASP A 123 18.83 1.26 -3.36
CA ASP A 123 18.86 1.39 -4.81
C ASP A 123 17.46 1.41 -5.47
N ILE A 124 16.44 0.96 -4.75
CA ILE A 124 15.04 0.87 -5.22
C ILE A 124 14.13 1.34 -4.10
N TYR A 125 13.08 2.07 -4.44
CA TYR A 125 12.00 2.40 -3.51
C TYR A 125 10.64 2.01 -4.10
N LEU A 126 9.69 1.71 -3.24
CA LEU A 126 8.31 1.44 -3.64
C LEU A 126 7.63 2.76 -4.04
N ASP A 127 7.30 2.91 -5.32
CA ASP A 127 6.63 4.10 -5.83
C ASP A 127 5.14 4.10 -5.49
N GLY A 128 4.47 2.96 -5.66
CA GLY A 128 3.05 2.84 -5.34
C GLY A 128 2.45 1.50 -5.71
N ILE A 129 1.23 1.27 -5.26
CA ILE A 129 0.44 0.07 -5.51
C ILE A 129 -0.77 0.45 -6.37
N VAL A 130 -0.86 -0.14 -7.56
CA VAL A 130 -1.98 0.05 -8.49
C VAL A 130 -2.82 -1.21 -8.54
N THR A 131 -4.11 -1.10 -8.25
CA THR A 131 -5.07 -2.20 -8.33
C THR A 131 -6.06 -1.97 -9.46
N ILE A 132 -6.29 -2.96 -10.31
CA ILE A 132 -7.27 -2.91 -11.38
C ILE A 132 -8.47 -3.77 -11.00
N VAL A 133 -9.65 -3.18 -11.02
CA VAL A 133 -10.92 -3.85 -10.70
C VAL A 133 -11.79 -3.90 -11.95
N ASP A 134 -12.31 -5.08 -12.28
CA ASP A 134 -13.25 -5.26 -13.37
C ASP A 134 -14.63 -4.71 -12.99
N SER A 135 -15.19 -3.78 -13.76
CA SER A 135 -16.49 -3.17 -13.45
C SER A 135 -17.64 -4.16 -13.41
N LYS A 136 -17.56 -5.26 -14.19
CA LYS A 136 -18.61 -6.28 -14.30
C LYS A 136 -18.56 -7.29 -13.14
N TYR A 137 -17.37 -7.72 -12.75
CA TYR A 137 -17.19 -8.80 -11.76
C TYR A 137 -16.66 -8.32 -10.44
N GLY A 138 -16.13 -7.10 -10.36
CA GLY A 138 -15.46 -6.56 -9.18
C GLY A 138 -16.33 -6.53 -7.94
N LEU A 139 -17.60 -6.12 -8.05
CA LEU A 139 -18.51 -6.11 -6.91
C LEU A 139 -18.68 -7.50 -6.31
N LYS A 140 -18.88 -8.54 -7.17
CA LYS A 140 -18.99 -9.93 -6.72
C LYS A 140 -17.72 -10.38 -6.02
N HIS A 141 -16.55 -10.10 -6.57
CA HIS A 141 -15.26 -10.47 -5.97
C HIS A 141 -15.01 -9.79 -4.64
N LEU A 142 -15.40 -8.51 -4.49
CA LEU A 142 -15.22 -7.76 -3.25
C LEU A 142 -16.20 -8.17 -2.13
N THR A 143 -17.37 -8.73 -2.50
CA THR A 143 -18.41 -9.14 -1.54
C THR A 143 -18.46 -10.65 -1.32
N GLU A 144 -17.56 -11.42 -1.93
CA GLU A 144 -17.49 -12.87 -1.75
C GLU A 144 -16.99 -13.21 -0.35
N GLU A 145 -17.85 -13.86 0.44
CA GLU A 145 -17.48 -14.33 1.76
C GLU A 145 -16.49 -15.49 1.67
N LYS A 146 -15.44 -15.46 2.47
CA LYS A 146 -14.48 -16.56 2.60
C LYS A 146 -14.79 -17.38 3.84
N PRO A 147 -14.58 -18.73 3.77
CA PRO A 147 -14.71 -19.59 4.93
C PRO A 147 -13.76 -19.13 6.05
N ASP A 148 -14.14 -19.45 7.30
CA ASP A 148 -13.31 -19.25 8.48
C ASP A 148 -12.90 -17.78 8.80
N GLY A 149 -13.63 -16.81 8.27
CA GLY A 149 -13.37 -15.39 8.51
C GLY A 149 -12.08 -14.87 7.89
N LEU A 150 -11.55 -15.57 6.89
CA LEU A 150 -10.41 -15.10 6.11
C LEU A 150 -10.77 -13.83 5.33
N ILE A 151 -9.81 -12.92 5.21
CA ILE A 151 -9.97 -11.74 4.39
C ILE A 151 -9.92 -12.15 2.93
N ASN A 152 -10.89 -11.67 2.17
CA ASN A 152 -10.95 -11.83 0.73
C ASN A 152 -9.75 -11.12 0.07
N GLU A 153 -9.05 -11.80 -0.83
CA GLU A 153 -7.85 -11.29 -1.49
C GLU A 153 -8.12 -10.01 -2.30
N ALA A 154 -9.26 -9.94 -3.00
CA ALA A 154 -9.62 -8.74 -3.77
C ALA A 154 -9.83 -7.53 -2.84
N THR A 155 -10.45 -7.75 -1.69
CA THR A 155 -10.63 -6.71 -0.67
C THR A 155 -9.30 -6.26 -0.09
N ARG A 156 -8.38 -7.19 0.19
CA ARG A 156 -7.02 -6.88 0.66
C ARG A 156 -6.24 -6.07 -0.37
N GLN A 157 -6.34 -6.42 -1.64
CA GLN A 157 -5.68 -5.70 -2.73
C GLN A 157 -6.20 -4.26 -2.87
N VAL A 158 -7.52 -4.07 -2.77
CA VAL A 158 -8.13 -2.73 -2.75
C VAL A 158 -7.69 -1.95 -1.52
N ALA A 159 -7.61 -2.59 -0.35
CA ALA A 159 -7.18 -1.95 0.89
C ALA A 159 -5.75 -1.39 0.79
N LEU A 160 -4.86 -2.09 0.10
CA LEU A 160 -3.45 -1.73 -0.04
C LEU A 160 -3.19 -0.75 -1.20
N ALA A 161 -4.13 -0.55 -2.12
CA ALA A 161 -3.92 0.25 -3.32
C ALA A 161 -3.76 1.75 -3.03
N ASP A 162 -2.82 2.39 -3.72
CA ASP A 162 -2.71 3.85 -3.83
C ASP A 162 -3.59 4.38 -4.96
N ILE A 163 -3.63 3.62 -6.07
CA ILE A 163 -4.48 3.88 -7.23
C ILE A 163 -5.37 2.67 -7.50
N ILE A 164 -6.64 2.91 -7.72
CA ILE A 164 -7.62 1.88 -8.06
C ILE A 164 -8.24 2.22 -9.40
N LEU A 165 -7.99 1.39 -10.41
CA LEU A 165 -8.57 1.53 -11.74
C LEU A 165 -9.82 0.67 -11.84
N ILE A 166 -11.00 1.28 -11.91
CA ILE A 166 -12.24 0.59 -12.29
C ILE A 166 -12.23 0.52 -13.82
N ASN A 167 -11.89 -0.65 -14.35
CA ASN A 167 -11.72 -0.86 -15.78
C ASN A 167 -12.95 -1.53 -16.41
N LYS A 168 -13.05 -1.43 -17.75
CA LYS A 168 -14.16 -1.98 -18.56
C LYS A 168 -15.50 -1.32 -18.23
N THR A 169 -15.50 -0.04 -17.90
CA THR A 169 -16.72 0.71 -17.57
C THR A 169 -17.72 0.81 -18.72
N ASP A 170 -17.26 0.56 -19.95
CA ASP A 170 -18.07 0.43 -21.15
C ASP A 170 -18.96 -0.83 -21.20
N LEU A 171 -18.72 -1.81 -20.32
CA LEU A 171 -19.43 -3.09 -20.31
C LEU A 171 -20.60 -3.17 -19.32
N VAL A 172 -20.81 -2.12 -18.52
CA VAL A 172 -21.83 -2.10 -17.47
C VAL A 172 -22.54 -0.73 -17.40
N PRO A 173 -23.78 -0.68 -16.87
CA PRO A 173 -24.45 0.59 -16.59
C PRO A 173 -23.69 1.45 -15.60
N GLU A 174 -23.80 2.77 -15.72
CA GLU A 174 -23.18 3.74 -14.83
C GLU A 174 -23.55 3.52 -13.35
N GLU A 175 -24.77 3.04 -13.10
CA GLU A 175 -25.24 2.74 -11.74
C GLU A 175 -24.41 1.63 -11.07
N ASP A 176 -24.01 0.62 -11.82
CA ASP A 176 -23.19 -0.47 -11.31
C ASP A 176 -21.75 0.00 -11.04
N VAL A 177 -21.22 0.90 -11.89
CA VAL A 177 -19.94 1.56 -11.64
C VAL A 177 -20.01 2.37 -10.35
N LYS A 178 -21.09 3.12 -10.11
CA LYS A 178 -21.31 3.89 -8.86
C LYS A 178 -21.37 3.01 -7.62
N LYS A 179 -22.08 1.87 -7.71
CA LYS A 179 -22.15 0.89 -6.61
C LYS A 179 -20.77 0.33 -6.30
N LEU A 180 -20.03 -0.09 -7.33
CA LEU A 180 -18.68 -0.60 -7.19
C LEU A 180 -17.73 0.44 -6.58
N ARG A 181 -17.79 1.69 -7.07
CA ARG A 181 -17.01 2.81 -6.52
C ARG A 181 -17.32 3.02 -5.03
N THR A 182 -18.59 2.97 -4.64
CA THR A 182 -19.00 3.12 -3.23
C THR A 182 -18.44 1.99 -2.37
N THR A 183 -18.51 0.76 -2.84
CA THR A 183 -17.92 -0.40 -2.14
C THR A 183 -16.40 -0.28 -2.02
N ILE A 184 -15.71 0.08 -3.10
CA ILE A 184 -14.25 0.33 -3.06
C ILE A 184 -13.91 1.43 -2.06
N ARG A 185 -14.68 2.52 -2.05
CA ARG A 185 -14.44 3.66 -1.14
C ARG A 185 -14.67 3.31 0.33
N SER A 186 -15.56 2.37 0.63
CA SER A 186 -15.77 1.88 2.00
C SER A 186 -14.58 1.04 2.50
N ILE A 187 -13.93 0.29 1.61
CA ILE A 187 -12.73 -0.50 1.91
C ILE A 187 -11.51 0.43 2.03
N ASN A 188 -11.30 1.28 1.01
CA ASN A 188 -10.15 2.17 0.92
C ASN A 188 -10.60 3.62 0.71
N GLY A 189 -10.64 4.37 1.82
CA GLY A 189 -11.02 5.77 1.84
C GLY A 189 -9.98 6.73 1.24
N VAL A 190 -8.70 6.32 1.10
CA VAL A 190 -7.59 7.20 0.70
C VAL A 190 -7.08 6.96 -0.71
N GLY A 191 -7.25 5.76 -1.27
CA GLY A 191 -6.83 5.42 -2.62
C GLY A 191 -7.53 6.28 -3.66
N GLN A 192 -6.81 6.71 -4.69
CA GLN A 192 -7.41 7.42 -5.82
C GLN A 192 -8.15 6.42 -6.72
N ILE A 193 -9.41 6.69 -7.03
CA ILE A 193 -10.23 5.84 -7.91
C ILE A 193 -10.35 6.52 -9.26
N LEU A 194 -9.94 5.82 -10.31
CA LEU A 194 -10.07 6.24 -11.70
C LEU A 194 -10.91 5.24 -12.48
N GLU A 195 -11.75 5.73 -13.37
CA GLU A 195 -12.57 4.93 -14.27
C GLU A 195 -11.92 4.86 -15.64
N THR A 196 -11.81 3.66 -16.19
CA THR A 196 -11.08 3.43 -17.43
C THR A 196 -11.81 2.45 -18.35
N GLN A 197 -11.46 2.53 -19.63
CA GLN A 197 -11.83 1.58 -20.66
C GLN A 197 -10.56 1.08 -21.31
N ARG A 198 -10.44 -0.25 -21.47
CA ARG A 198 -9.24 -0.90 -22.03
C ARG A 198 -7.95 -0.49 -21.30
N SER A 199 -8.05 -0.23 -20.00
CA SER A 199 -6.97 0.20 -19.12
C SER A 199 -6.23 1.46 -19.59
N ARG A 200 -6.84 2.31 -20.41
CA ARG A 200 -6.26 3.56 -20.87
C ARG A 200 -6.41 4.62 -19.79
N VAL A 201 -5.30 5.15 -19.33
CA VAL A 201 -5.21 6.16 -18.29
C VAL A 201 -4.01 7.06 -18.59
N ASP A 202 -4.03 8.30 -18.13
CA ASP A 202 -2.84 9.12 -18.17
C ASP A 202 -1.73 8.47 -17.33
N LEU A 203 -0.56 8.25 -17.94
CA LEU A 203 0.55 7.54 -17.31
C LEU A 203 1.06 8.22 -16.03
N SER A 204 0.90 9.54 -15.90
CA SER A 204 1.20 10.27 -14.67
C SER A 204 0.34 9.84 -13.47
N ASN A 205 -0.78 9.16 -13.71
CA ASN A 205 -1.62 8.61 -12.65
C ASN A 205 -1.22 7.20 -12.21
N VAL A 206 -0.27 6.56 -12.87
CA VAL A 206 0.14 5.18 -12.57
C VAL A 206 1.66 5.00 -12.49
N LEU A 207 2.43 6.01 -12.86
CA LEU A 207 3.89 6.07 -12.75
C LEU A 207 4.29 7.33 -11.97
N ASP A 208 5.40 7.29 -11.25
CA ASP A 208 5.90 8.36 -10.38
C ASP A 208 4.85 8.82 -9.36
N LEU A 209 4.25 7.85 -8.68
CA LEU A 209 3.18 8.08 -7.70
C LEU A 209 3.71 8.71 -6.42
N HIS A 210 4.97 8.48 -6.10
CA HIS A 210 5.60 8.94 -4.85
C HIS A 210 4.75 8.62 -3.62
N ALA A 211 4.11 7.44 -3.61
CA ALA A 211 3.14 7.08 -2.59
C ALA A 211 3.78 6.65 -1.27
N PHE A 212 5.07 6.32 -1.30
CA PHE A 212 5.82 5.80 -0.17
C PHE A 212 7.09 6.59 0.17
N ASP A 213 7.31 7.75 -0.42
CA ASP A 213 8.44 8.62 -0.09
C ASP A 213 8.02 9.90 0.63
N SER A 214 8.99 10.70 1.09
CA SER A 214 8.77 11.95 1.81
C SER A 214 7.99 13.00 1.00
N LEU A 215 8.03 12.93 -0.34
CA LEU A 215 7.26 13.82 -1.21
C LEU A 215 5.75 13.54 -1.12
N SER A 216 5.36 12.34 -0.69
CA SER A 216 3.95 11.97 -0.49
C SER A 216 3.23 12.86 0.53
N GLY A 217 3.96 13.49 1.46
CA GLY A 217 3.40 14.35 2.50
C GLY A 217 2.53 15.48 1.96
N ILE A 218 2.94 16.13 0.88
CA ILE A 218 2.19 17.23 0.25
C ILE A 218 0.88 16.72 -0.35
N SER A 219 0.92 15.59 -1.04
CA SER A 219 -0.28 14.97 -1.62
C SER A 219 -1.16 14.31 -0.56
N LEU A 220 -0.55 13.71 0.47
CA LEU A 220 -1.23 13.05 1.57
C LEU A 220 -2.06 14.05 2.38
N GLN A 221 -1.52 15.22 2.71
CA GLN A 221 -2.25 16.26 3.42
C GLN A 221 -3.57 16.63 2.71
N LYS A 222 -3.54 16.77 1.37
CA LYS A 222 -4.74 17.04 0.57
C LYS A 222 -5.70 15.85 0.57
N LYS A 223 -5.19 14.62 0.40
CA LYS A 223 -6.00 13.40 0.39
C LYS A 223 -6.69 13.17 1.74
N LEU A 224 -5.99 13.37 2.85
CA LEU A 224 -6.52 13.18 4.19
C LEU A 224 -7.63 14.19 4.57
N GLN A 225 -7.65 15.38 3.95
CA GLN A 225 -8.73 16.36 4.17
C GLN A 225 -10.08 15.90 3.63
N HIS A 226 -10.10 14.99 2.66
CA HIS A 226 -11.29 14.59 1.92
C HIS A 226 -11.70 13.13 2.19
N VAL A 227 -11.13 12.46 3.20
CA VAL A 227 -11.55 11.09 3.54
C VAL A 227 -12.97 11.13 4.13
N PRO A 228 -13.95 10.51 3.49
CA PRO A 228 -15.30 10.45 4.02
C PRO A 228 -15.29 9.76 5.38
N GLY A 229 -16.10 10.26 6.32
CA GLY A 229 -16.35 9.55 7.57
C GLY A 229 -16.90 8.14 7.29
N THR A 230 -16.60 7.20 8.16
CA THR A 230 -17.08 5.82 8.11
C THR A 230 -18.56 5.76 7.79
N GLN A 231 -18.93 5.24 6.62
CA GLN A 231 -20.31 4.86 6.33
C GLN A 231 -20.44 3.35 6.57
N PRO A 232 -21.48 2.90 7.30
CA PRO A 232 -21.71 1.48 7.50
C PRO A 232 -22.15 0.84 6.19
N HIS A 233 -21.44 -0.18 5.75
CA HIS A 233 -21.76 -1.01 4.57
C HIS A 233 -21.98 -2.47 4.95
N LEU A 234 -22.60 -3.21 4.03
CA LEU A 234 -23.09 -4.57 4.20
C LEU A 234 -22.04 -5.63 4.55
N ASP A 235 -20.77 -5.39 4.22
CA ASP A 235 -19.64 -6.24 4.66
C ASP A 235 -18.67 -5.38 5.47
N GLN A 236 -18.67 -5.59 6.80
CA GLN A 236 -17.89 -4.81 7.76
C GLN A 236 -16.50 -5.41 8.01
N SER A 237 -16.03 -6.33 7.18
CA SER A 237 -14.78 -7.03 7.46
C SER A 237 -13.55 -6.11 7.40
N ILE A 238 -13.48 -5.20 6.42
CA ILE A 238 -12.39 -4.22 6.31
C ILE A 238 -12.99 -2.81 6.18
N VAL A 239 -12.50 -1.89 6.98
CA VAL A 239 -12.94 -0.50 7.01
C VAL A 239 -11.77 0.47 7.03
N THR A 240 -12.01 1.68 6.52
CA THR A 240 -11.10 2.82 6.71
C THR A 240 -11.58 3.65 7.89
N ILE A 241 -10.71 3.91 8.84
CA ILE A 241 -10.95 4.91 9.90
C ILE A 241 -9.93 6.03 9.81
N THR A 242 -10.38 7.24 10.13
CA THR A 242 -9.55 8.43 10.17
C THR A 242 -9.86 9.22 11.42
N PHE A 243 -8.83 9.74 12.06
CA PHE A 243 -8.96 10.69 13.15
C PHE A 243 -7.86 11.72 13.17
N GLU A 244 -8.13 12.81 13.89
CA GLU A 244 -7.19 13.90 14.13
C GLU A 244 -7.01 14.10 15.62
N VAL A 245 -5.77 14.42 16.01
CA VAL A 245 -5.39 14.73 17.38
C VAL A 245 -4.44 15.91 17.37
N PRO A 246 -4.75 17.04 18.03
CA PRO A 246 -3.85 18.16 18.13
C PRO A 246 -2.68 17.84 19.07
N GLY A 247 -1.58 18.57 18.88
CA GLY A 247 -0.38 18.48 19.72
C GLY A 247 0.78 17.73 19.07
N ASN A 248 1.83 17.48 19.85
CA ASN A 248 3.06 16.85 19.38
C ASN A 248 3.21 15.47 20.04
N ALA A 249 3.35 14.43 19.23
CA ALA A 249 3.61 13.08 19.71
C ALA A 249 5.08 12.94 20.16
N LYS A 250 5.32 12.14 21.18
CA LYS A 250 6.68 11.69 21.52
C LYS A 250 7.03 10.52 20.61
N GLU A 251 8.18 10.60 19.93
CA GLU A 251 8.57 9.60 18.91
C GLU A 251 8.64 8.18 19.47
N GLU A 252 9.21 8.02 20.67
CA GLU A 252 9.28 6.71 21.33
C GLU A 252 7.88 6.12 21.61
N GLN A 253 6.95 6.93 22.11
CA GLN A 253 5.60 6.49 22.39
C GLN A 253 4.80 6.21 21.13
N LEU A 254 5.03 6.99 20.06
CA LEU A 254 4.44 6.71 18.75
C LEU A 254 4.94 5.36 18.21
N ASN A 255 6.23 5.08 18.32
CA ASN A 255 6.78 3.78 17.90
C ASN A 255 6.16 2.64 18.69
N VAL A 256 6.05 2.75 20.02
CA VAL A 256 5.40 1.72 20.86
C VAL A 256 3.93 1.54 20.48
N PHE A 257 3.19 2.63 20.21
CA PHE A 257 1.81 2.57 19.75
C PHE A 257 1.69 1.77 18.44
N ILE A 258 2.54 2.07 17.45
CA ILE A 258 2.52 1.40 16.15
C ILE A 258 2.93 -0.08 16.30
N GLN A 259 3.96 -0.38 17.08
CA GLN A 259 4.44 -1.75 17.33
C GLN A 259 3.36 -2.62 17.98
N ASN A 260 2.66 -2.10 18.98
CA ASN A 260 1.55 -2.82 19.62
C ASN A 260 0.42 -3.14 18.64
N LEU A 261 0.18 -2.26 17.66
CA LEU A 261 -0.85 -2.49 16.64
C LEU A 261 -0.40 -3.47 15.57
N LEU A 262 0.82 -3.30 15.03
CA LEU A 262 1.28 -4.02 13.85
C LEU A 262 2.00 -5.33 14.21
N TRP A 263 2.80 -5.37 15.29
CA TRP A 263 3.63 -6.52 15.65
C TRP A 263 2.96 -7.40 16.71
N GLU A 264 2.68 -6.79 17.87
CA GLU A 264 2.15 -7.55 19.01
C GLU A 264 0.68 -7.95 18.80
N LYS A 265 -0.06 -7.18 17.99
CA LYS A 265 -1.49 -7.39 17.68
C LYS A 265 -2.34 -7.59 18.95
N THR A 266 -1.95 -6.88 20.01
CA THR A 266 -2.58 -7.00 21.35
C THR A 266 -3.80 -6.10 21.49
N VAL A 267 -3.98 -5.12 20.61
CA VAL A 267 -5.08 -4.17 20.72
C VAL A 267 -6.39 -4.79 20.27
N ARG A 268 -7.37 -4.78 21.19
CA ARG A 268 -8.70 -5.37 20.98
C ARG A 268 -9.76 -4.29 20.95
N ASN A 269 -10.79 -4.50 20.12
CA ASN A 269 -11.97 -3.63 20.09
C ASN A 269 -12.91 -3.90 21.26
N LYS A 270 -14.03 -3.17 21.32
CA LYS A 270 -15.07 -3.31 22.36
C LYS A 270 -15.70 -4.70 22.44
N ASP A 271 -15.66 -5.45 21.33
CA ASP A 271 -16.18 -6.81 21.23
C ASP A 271 -15.10 -7.85 21.55
N ASN A 272 -13.97 -7.44 22.12
CA ASN A 272 -12.81 -8.27 22.46
C ASN A 272 -12.17 -8.96 21.24
N GLN A 273 -12.37 -8.44 20.03
CA GLN A 273 -11.74 -8.93 18.81
C GLN A 273 -10.41 -8.21 18.59
N CYS A 274 -9.40 -8.93 18.14
CA CYS A 274 -8.12 -8.34 17.77
C CYS A 274 -8.28 -7.39 16.58
N MET A 275 -7.75 -6.18 16.68
CA MET A 275 -7.69 -5.26 15.57
C MET A 275 -6.56 -5.67 14.62
N GLU A 276 -6.87 -5.80 13.35
CA GLU A 276 -5.89 -6.13 12.30
C GLU A 276 -5.72 -4.92 11.39
N VAL A 277 -4.57 -4.27 11.46
CA VAL A 277 -4.23 -3.15 10.57
C VAL A 277 -3.53 -3.71 9.33
N ILE A 278 -4.10 -3.44 8.15
CA ILE A 278 -3.54 -3.82 6.85
C ILE A 278 -2.67 -2.68 6.32
N ARG A 279 -3.13 -1.45 6.50
CA ARG A 279 -2.44 -0.24 6.04
C ARG A 279 -2.58 0.88 7.06
N LEU A 280 -1.48 1.57 7.29
CA LEU A 280 -1.41 2.81 8.07
C LEU A 280 -0.84 3.92 7.19
N LYS A 281 -1.49 5.06 7.16
CA LYS A 281 -0.92 6.31 6.64
C LYS A 281 -1.24 7.45 7.58
N GLY A 282 -0.29 8.36 7.77
CA GLY A 282 -0.52 9.52 8.60
C GLY A 282 0.49 10.62 8.38
N LEU A 283 0.11 11.80 8.86
CA LEU A 283 0.97 12.96 8.97
C LEU A 283 0.97 13.37 10.45
N VAL A 284 2.13 13.33 11.06
CA VAL A 284 2.26 13.56 12.50
C VAL A 284 3.23 14.68 12.81
N SER A 285 3.00 15.35 13.93
CA SER A 285 3.93 16.27 14.54
C SER A 285 4.69 15.56 15.66
N ILE A 286 5.99 15.46 15.51
CA ILE A 286 6.86 14.90 16.54
C ILE A 286 7.39 16.04 17.39
N LYS A 287 7.45 15.82 18.71
CA LYS A 287 8.02 16.77 19.66
C LYS A 287 9.48 17.05 19.27
N ASP A 288 9.87 18.31 19.32
CA ASP A 288 11.22 18.81 19.00
C ASP A 288 11.65 18.67 17.53
N LYS A 289 10.74 18.24 16.63
CA LYS A 289 10.97 18.25 15.18
C LYS A 289 10.18 19.39 14.52
N PRO A 290 10.82 20.25 13.72
CA PRO A 290 10.14 21.32 13.02
C PRO A 290 9.39 20.84 11.78
N GLN A 291 9.78 19.71 11.18
CA GLN A 291 9.16 19.14 9.98
C GLN A 291 7.93 18.30 10.31
N GLN A 292 7.06 18.17 9.33
CA GLN A 292 6.01 17.17 9.33
C GLN A 292 6.64 15.79 9.12
N VAL A 293 6.17 14.79 9.83
CA VAL A 293 6.62 13.41 9.70
C VAL A 293 5.51 12.56 9.11
N ILE A 294 5.83 11.83 8.03
CA ILE A 294 4.93 10.82 7.49
C ILE A 294 5.08 9.55 8.31
N VAL A 295 3.94 8.98 8.66
CA VAL A 295 3.82 7.61 9.18
C VAL A 295 3.21 6.77 8.08
N GLN A 296 3.84 5.69 7.73
CA GLN A 296 3.29 4.73 6.78
C GLN A 296 3.58 3.31 7.22
N GLY A 297 2.61 2.43 7.01
CA GLY A 297 2.75 1.03 7.37
C GLY A 297 1.94 0.12 6.45
N VAL A 298 2.48 -1.06 6.20
CA VAL A 298 1.86 -2.14 5.47
C VAL A 298 2.13 -3.44 6.23
N HIS A 299 1.09 -4.10 6.70
CA HIS A 299 1.18 -5.25 7.59
C HIS A 299 2.04 -4.97 8.83
N GLU A 300 3.11 -5.75 9.04
CA GLU A 300 4.01 -5.62 10.19
C GLU A 300 5.10 -4.55 10.01
N LEU A 301 5.19 -3.94 8.83
CA LEU A 301 6.25 -2.97 8.55
C LEU A 301 5.72 -1.54 8.60
N TYR A 302 6.50 -0.66 9.17
CA TYR A 302 6.21 0.77 9.17
C TYR A 302 7.49 1.60 9.09
N ASP A 303 7.34 2.83 8.66
CA ASP A 303 8.38 3.83 8.57
C ASP A 303 7.89 5.19 9.05
N LEU A 304 8.84 6.00 9.54
CA LEU A 304 8.66 7.39 9.98
C LEU A 304 9.66 8.25 9.21
N GLU A 305 9.19 9.04 8.26
CA GLU A 305 10.05 9.85 7.41
C GLU A 305 9.72 11.33 7.54
N GLU A 306 10.75 12.17 7.72
CA GLU A 306 10.60 13.61 7.76
C GLU A 306 10.34 14.16 6.36
N THR A 307 9.29 14.95 6.22
CA THR A 307 8.98 15.63 4.96
C THR A 307 9.80 16.91 4.81
N PRO A 308 9.94 17.44 3.59
CA PRO A 308 10.55 18.75 3.39
C PRO A 308 9.65 19.91 3.89
N VAL A 309 8.45 19.64 4.38
CA VAL A 309 7.48 20.64 4.83
C VAL A 309 7.58 20.86 6.33
N SER A 310 7.88 22.08 6.74
CA SER A 310 7.87 22.47 8.15
C SER A 310 6.46 22.85 8.63
N TRP A 311 6.20 22.62 9.91
CA TRP A 311 5.03 23.21 10.55
C TRP A 311 5.20 24.73 10.62
N LYS A 312 4.12 25.46 10.39
CA LYS A 312 4.11 26.92 10.56
C LYS A 312 4.02 27.25 12.06
N ASP A 313 4.83 28.18 12.54
CA ASP A 313 4.90 28.52 13.96
C ASP A 313 3.56 28.99 14.56
N ASP A 314 2.71 29.63 13.74
CA ASP A 314 1.42 30.19 14.17
C ASP A 314 0.24 29.22 14.03
N THR A 315 0.48 27.97 13.60
CA THR A 315 -0.59 26.99 13.40
C THR A 315 -0.56 25.89 14.47
N GLU A 316 -1.75 25.55 15.00
CA GLU A 316 -1.87 24.39 15.87
C GLU A 316 -1.42 23.13 15.13
N ARG A 317 -0.43 22.44 15.66
CA ARG A 317 0.07 21.19 15.10
C ARG A 317 -0.94 20.09 15.32
N THR A 318 -1.28 19.38 14.27
CA THR A 318 -2.34 18.35 14.28
C THR A 318 -1.83 17.07 13.65
N ASN A 319 -1.97 15.97 14.37
CA ASN A 319 -1.69 14.63 13.88
C ASN A 319 -2.93 14.09 13.17
N ARG A 320 -2.76 13.57 11.98
CA ARG A 320 -3.84 12.97 11.20
C ARG A 320 -3.43 11.58 10.77
N LEU A 321 -4.19 10.56 11.19
CA LEU A 321 -3.92 9.16 10.88
C LEU A 321 -5.10 8.51 10.20
N VAL A 322 -4.77 7.61 9.27
CA VAL A 322 -5.72 6.75 8.56
C VAL A 322 -5.29 5.30 8.74
N PHE A 323 -6.21 4.48 9.17
CA PHE A 323 -6.05 3.04 9.30
C PHE A 323 -7.01 2.35 8.36
N ILE A 324 -6.54 1.36 7.64
CA ILE A 324 -7.37 0.43 6.87
C ILE A 324 -7.13 -0.96 7.45
N GLY A 325 -8.20 -1.63 7.84
CA GLY A 325 -8.05 -2.93 8.47
C GLY A 325 -9.38 -3.49 8.99
N ARG A 326 -9.28 -4.60 9.71
CA ARG A 326 -10.42 -5.35 10.25
C ARG A 326 -10.58 -5.13 11.74
N ASN A 327 -11.83 -5.16 12.21
CA ASN A 327 -12.20 -5.00 13.62
C ASN A 327 -11.73 -3.68 14.24
N LEU A 328 -11.48 -2.65 13.44
CA LEU A 328 -10.93 -1.38 13.92
C LEU A 328 -11.98 -0.63 14.77
N ASP A 329 -11.56 -0.14 15.94
CA ASP A 329 -12.34 0.76 16.81
C ASP A 329 -11.69 2.14 16.79
N LYS A 330 -12.38 3.10 16.14
CA LYS A 330 -11.90 4.46 15.97
C LYS A 330 -11.63 5.18 17.28
N ASP A 331 -12.57 5.03 18.23
CA ASP A 331 -12.51 5.77 19.50
C ASP A 331 -11.34 5.25 20.34
N LEU A 332 -11.17 3.94 20.39
CA LEU A 332 -10.08 3.32 21.11
C LEU A 332 -8.73 3.67 20.48
N LEU A 333 -8.59 3.55 19.15
CA LEU A 333 -7.35 3.93 18.47
C LEU A 333 -6.99 5.39 18.67
N LYS A 334 -8.01 6.28 18.62
CA LYS A 334 -7.82 7.69 18.92
C LYS A 334 -7.37 7.93 20.36
N GLN A 335 -7.98 7.25 21.35
CA GLN A 335 -7.58 7.36 22.76
C GLN A 335 -6.15 6.88 22.99
N LEU A 336 -5.77 5.73 22.40
CA LEU A 336 -4.41 5.21 22.47
C LEU A 336 -3.38 6.17 21.85
N PHE A 337 -3.76 6.80 20.73
CA PHE A 337 -2.89 7.79 20.10
C PHE A 337 -2.77 9.08 20.95
N ILE A 338 -3.86 9.56 21.55
CA ILE A 338 -3.84 10.72 22.46
C ILE A 338 -2.82 10.50 23.57
N ALA A 339 -2.66 9.29 24.08
CA ALA A 339 -1.67 8.97 25.10
C ALA A 339 -0.21 9.16 24.62
N THR A 340 0.04 9.14 23.31
CA THR A 340 1.38 9.44 22.75
C THR A 340 1.69 10.94 22.76
N VAL A 341 0.66 11.78 22.78
CA VAL A 341 0.77 13.25 22.75
C VAL A 341 0.79 13.84 24.16
N THR A 342 0.04 13.28 25.10
CA THR A 342 -0.07 13.76 26.47
C THR A 342 1.04 13.20 27.36
N GLU A 343 1.53 13.99 28.33
CA GLU A 343 2.64 13.61 29.22
C GLU A 343 2.28 12.58 30.30
N THR A 344 1.06 12.05 30.32
CA THR A 344 0.60 11.13 31.37
C THR A 344 1.11 9.70 31.14
N GLU A 345 2.29 9.41 31.65
CA GLU A 345 2.86 8.04 31.69
C GLU A 345 1.96 6.99 32.36
N LYS A 346 1.00 7.42 33.16
CA LYS A 346 0.14 6.50 33.94
C LYS A 346 -0.93 5.74 33.15
N GLN A 347 -1.38 6.25 32.00
CA GLN A 347 -2.44 5.58 31.22
C GLN A 347 -1.92 4.45 30.32
N TRP A 348 -0.67 4.51 29.88
CA TRP A 348 -0.07 3.49 29.02
C TRP A 348 0.12 2.14 29.73
N THR A 349 0.58 2.20 30.99
CA THR A 349 0.87 0.98 31.77
C THR A 349 -0.38 0.21 32.18
N THR A 350 -1.53 0.85 32.23
CA THR A 350 -2.77 0.20 32.68
C THR A 350 -3.44 -0.63 31.59
N HIS A 351 -3.42 -0.15 30.33
CA HIS A 351 -4.03 -0.87 29.21
C HIS A 351 -3.22 -2.06 28.68
N PHE A 352 -1.91 -2.04 28.84
CA PHE A 352 -1.02 -3.09 28.32
C PHE A 352 -0.52 -4.08 29.40
N LYS A 353 -0.65 -3.75 30.70
CA LYS A 353 -0.21 -4.63 31.80
C LYS A 353 -1.29 -5.57 32.34
N GLU A 354 -2.56 -5.29 32.13
CA GLU A 354 -3.63 -6.14 32.63
C GLU A 354 -3.75 -7.49 31.90
N ASP A 355 -3.24 -7.60 30.67
CA ASP A 355 -3.27 -8.86 29.92
C ASP A 355 -2.09 -9.81 30.21
N GLN A 356 -1.03 -9.34 30.84
CA GLN A 356 0.12 -10.20 31.22
C GLN A 356 -0.07 -10.94 32.56
N VAL A 357 -1.14 -10.71 33.30
CA VAL A 357 -1.40 -11.31 34.62
C VAL A 357 -2.50 -12.40 34.53
N ARG A 358 -3.02 -12.70 33.34
CA ARG A 358 -4.03 -13.75 33.14
C ARG A 358 -3.54 -14.88 32.21
N THR A 359 -2.34 -15.39 32.48
CA THR A 359 -1.91 -16.73 32.03
C THR A 359 -1.59 -17.58 33.20
#